data_cac7c0775c1e8b017ddcc9d58c56f6bb
#
_entry.id   cac7c0775c1e8b017ddcc9d58c56f6bb
#
_cell.length_a   1.000
_cell.length_b   1.000
_cell.length_c   1.000
_cell.angle_alpha   90.00
_cell.angle_beta   90.00
_cell.angle_gamma   90.00
#
_symmetry.space_group_name_H-M   'P 1'
#
loop_
_entity.id
_entity.type
_entity.pdbx_description
1 polymer ?
#
loop_
_entity_poly.entity_id
_entity_poly.type
_entity_poly.pdbx_seq_one_letter_code
_entity_poly.pdbx_strand_id
1 'polypeptide(L)'
;MKLLEGKVAIITGASRGIGKGIAEVFAKHGANVAFTYSSSVESALALENELNALGIKAKGYQSNAADFNEAQKFVDAVIAEFGTVDILINNAGITKDNLLMRMSEEDFDKVIDVNLKSVFNMTKATQRTFLKQRSGSIINMSSVV
;
A
#
# COMPACT_ATOMS: atom_id res chain seq x y z
N MET A 1 15.14 7.28 -17.84
CA MET A 1 13.76 7.69 -18.21
C MET A 1 12.85 7.63 -16.99
N LYS A 2 12.08 8.68 -16.76
CA LYS A 2 11.14 8.73 -15.62
C LYS A 2 9.72 8.51 -16.12
N LEU A 3 9.28 7.27 -16.05
CA LEU A 3 7.97 6.86 -16.56
C LEU A 3 6.78 7.33 -15.71
N LEU A 4 7.02 7.65 -14.44
CA LEU A 4 5.97 7.96 -13.46
C LEU A 4 6.11 9.37 -12.88
N GLU A 5 6.79 10.25 -13.56
CA GLU A 5 7.04 11.60 -13.06
C GLU A 5 5.73 12.33 -12.73
N GLY A 6 5.65 12.86 -11.51
CA GLY A 6 4.48 13.58 -11.02
C GLY A 6 3.30 12.69 -10.60
N LYS A 7 3.37 11.38 -10.80
CA LYS A 7 2.33 10.46 -10.35
C LYS A 7 2.42 10.22 -8.85
N VAL A 8 1.29 9.98 -8.22
CA VAL A 8 1.22 9.61 -6.81
C VAL A 8 0.80 8.14 -6.70
N ALA A 9 1.66 7.34 -6.08
CA ALA A 9 1.41 5.92 -5.87
C ALA A 9 1.20 5.62 -4.40
N ILE A 10 0.17 4.84 -4.10
CA ILE A 10 -0.04 4.22 -2.80
C ILE A 10 0.45 2.78 -2.87
N ILE A 11 1.26 2.36 -1.90
CA ILE A 11 1.74 0.99 -1.78
C ILE A 11 1.48 0.50 -0.37
N THR A 12 0.62 -0.50 -0.21
CA THR A 12 0.38 -1.06 1.13
C THR A 12 1.46 -2.06 1.50
N GLY A 13 1.90 -2.03 2.76
CA GLY A 13 2.90 -2.97 3.27
C GLY A 13 4.28 -2.80 2.66
N ALA A 14 4.79 -1.57 2.55
CA ALA A 14 6.02 -1.28 1.84
C ALA A 14 7.27 -1.15 2.72
N SER A 15 7.17 -1.36 4.03
CA SER A 15 8.34 -1.19 4.92
C SER A 15 9.45 -2.21 4.66
N ARG A 16 9.14 -3.30 3.97
CA ARG A 16 10.08 -4.38 3.64
C ARG A 16 9.64 -5.17 2.41
N GLY A 17 10.51 -6.07 1.95
CA GLY A 17 10.18 -7.08 0.92
C GLY A 17 9.80 -6.49 -0.42
N ILE A 18 8.81 -7.13 -1.06
CA ILE A 18 8.36 -6.77 -2.41
C ILE A 18 7.83 -5.33 -2.45
N GLY A 19 7.03 -4.94 -1.45
CA GLY A 19 6.48 -3.59 -1.38
C GLY A 19 7.55 -2.51 -1.32
N LYS A 20 8.61 -2.75 -0.55
CA LYS A 20 9.77 -1.84 -0.50
C LYS A 20 10.45 -1.74 -1.87
N GLY A 21 10.66 -2.87 -2.54
CA GLY A 21 11.25 -2.91 -3.88
C GLY A 21 10.43 -2.13 -4.90
N ILE A 22 9.10 -2.28 -4.85
CA ILE A 22 8.19 -1.51 -5.71
C ILE A 22 8.33 -0.02 -5.44
N ALA A 23 8.33 0.38 -4.17
CA ALA A 23 8.48 1.78 -3.77
C ALA A 23 9.78 2.39 -4.30
N GLU A 24 10.88 1.66 -4.18
CA GLU A 24 12.19 2.11 -4.69
C GLU A 24 12.19 2.30 -6.20
N VAL A 25 11.65 1.34 -6.95
CA VAL A 25 11.58 1.41 -8.42
C VAL A 25 10.68 2.56 -8.86
N PHE A 26 9.51 2.70 -8.24
CA PHE A 26 8.57 3.77 -8.57
C PHE A 26 9.19 5.14 -8.31
N ALA A 27 9.86 5.31 -7.18
CA ALA A 27 10.54 6.57 -6.85
C ALA A 27 11.65 6.91 -7.85
N LYS A 28 12.41 5.92 -8.30
CA LYS A 28 13.44 6.10 -9.34
C LYS A 28 12.83 6.54 -10.67
N HIS A 29 11.58 6.17 -10.93
CA HIS A 29 10.85 6.62 -12.11
C HIS A 29 10.05 7.90 -11.88
N GLY A 30 10.28 8.60 -10.78
CA GLY A 30 9.73 9.93 -10.52
C GLY A 30 8.39 9.97 -9.81
N ALA A 31 7.85 8.82 -9.39
CA ALA A 31 6.60 8.80 -8.63
C ALA A 31 6.80 9.34 -7.21
N ASN A 32 5.82 10.07 -6.72
CA ASN A 32 5.69 10.36 -5.30
C ASN A 32 5.03 9.14 -4.65
N VAL A 33 5.48 8.76 -3.47
CA VAL A 33 5.09 7.48 -2.85
C VAL A 33 4.52 7.70 -1.46
N ALA A 34 3.28 7.26 -1.26
CA ALA A 34 2.66 7.12 0.05
C ALA A 34 2.55 5.62 0.35
N PHE A 35 3.08 5.18 1.47
CA PHE A 35 3.06 3.76 1.79
C PHE A 35 2.57 3.50 3.21
N THR A 36 2.07 2.29 3.45
CA THR A 36 1.65 1.88 4.78
C THR A 36 2.64 0.89 5.39
N TYR A 37 2.68 0.91 6.71
CA TYR A 37 3.38 -0.08 7.52
C TYR A 37 2.55 -0.38 8.77
N SER A 38 2.76 -1.55 9.38
CA SER A 38 1.99 -1.95 10.57
C SER A 38 2.70 -1.62 11.88
N SER A 39 3.92 -2.10 12.07
CA SER A 39 4.63 -1.98 13.35
C SER A 39 6.07 -1.49 13.25
N SER A 40 6.71 -1.64 12.12
CA SER A 40 8.14 -1.34 11.96
C SER A 40 8.39 0.13 11.64
N VAL A 41 8.32 0.99 12.66
CA VAL A 41 8.50 2.44 12.52
C VAL A 41 9.90 2.78 11.98
N GLU A 42 10.93 2.11 12.47
CA GLU A 42 12.32 2.36 12.03
C GLU A 42 12.51 2.06 10.56
N SER A 43 12.00 0.90 10.09
CA SER A 43 12.08 0.53 8.68
C SER A 43 11.31 1.51 7.80
N ALA A 44 10.15 1.98 8.27
CA ALA A 44 9.34 2.95 7.54
C ALA A 44 10.05 4.30 7.43
N LEU A 45 10.65 4.79 8.52
CA LEU A 45 11.40 6.05 8.48
C LEU A 45 12.64 5.94 7.59
N ALA A 46 13.34 4.81 7.64
CA ALA A 46 14.50 4.58 6.78
C ALA A 46 14.10 4.61 5.31
N LEU A 47 13.00 3.94 4.94
CA LEU A 47 12.50 3.97 3.57
C LEU A 47 12.06 5.37 3.15
N GLU A 48 11.33 6.07 4.01
CA GLU A 48 10.90 7.44 3.74
C GLU A 48 12.10 8.36 3.43
N ASN A 49 13.15 8.27 4.23
CA ASN A 49 14.38 9.06 4.01
C ASN A 49 15.08 8.66 2.71
N GLU A 50 15.19 7.35 2.45
CA GLU A 50 15.80 6.84 1.22
C GLU A 50 15.08 7.35 -0.04
N LEU A 51 13.75 7.28 -0.04
CA LEU A 51 12.95 7.71 -1.18
C LEU A 51 13.00 9.24 -1.37
N ASN A 52 12.91 10.00 -0.29
CA ASN A 52 13.01 11.47 -0.38
C ASN A 52 14.37 11.92 -0.90
N ALA A 53 15.45 11.17 -0.62
CA ALA A 53 16.77 11.45 -1.15
C ALA A 53 16.85 11.33 -2.69
N LEU A 54 15.89 10.64 -3.31
CA LEU A 54 15.81 10.55 -4.77
C LEU A 54 15.11 11.76 -5.42
N GLY A 55 14.68 12.74 -4.62
CA GLY A 55 14.09 13.97 -5.12
C GLY A 55 12.57 13.94 -5.29
N ILE A 56 11.92 12.83 -4.92
CA ILE A 56 10.46 12.72 -4.90
C ILE A 56 9.94 12.96 -3.49
N LYS A 57 8.62 13.04 -3.35
CA LYS A 57 7.97 13.12 -2.04
C LYS A 57 7.53 11.74 -1.60
N ALA A 58 8.02 11.31 -0.44
CA ALA A 58 7.64 10.03 0.15
C ALA A 58 7.20 10.22 1.59
N LYS A 59 6.16 9.51 1.98
CA LYS A 59 5.67 9.50 3.36
C LYS A 59 5.12 8.13 3.73
N GLY A 60 5.55 7.63 4.89
CA GLY A 60 5.04 6.40 5.47
C GLY A 60 3.92 6.70 6.47
N TYR A 61 2.89 5.84 6.48
CA TYR A 61 1.75 5.96 7.36
C TYR A 61 1.52 4.65 8.09
N GLN A 62 1.38 4.72 9.39
CA GLN A 62 0.98 3.53 10.15
C GLN A 62 -0.52 3.33 9.95
N SER A 63 -0.88 2.26 9.25
CA SER A 63 -2.27 1.99 8.91
C SER A 63 -2.47 0.50 8.62
N ASN A 64 -3.65 0.00 8.98
CA ASN A 64 -4.05 -1.37 8.72
C ASN A 64 -5.08 -1.40 7.59
N ALA A 65 -4.67 -1.87 6.43
CA ALA A 65 -5.55 -1.96 5.26
C ALA A 65 -6.71 -2.96 5.47
N ALA A 66 -6.57 -3.89 6.40
CA ALA A 66 -7.65 -4.83 6.75
C ALA A 66 -8.78 -4.16 7.55
N ASP A 67 -8.55 -2.98 8.09
CA ASP A 67 -9.57 -2.19 8.78
C ASP A 67 -10.19 -1.18 7.81
N PHE A 68 -11.50 -1.26 7.61
CA PHE A 68 -12.21 -0.42 6.65
C PHE A 68 -12.04 1.08 6.93
N ASN A 69 -12.19 1.48 8.20
CA ASN A 69 -12.11 2.89 8.58
C ASN A 69 -10.68 3.42 8.48
N GLU A 70 -9.68 2.63 8.88
CA GLU A 70 -8.28 3.02 8.75
C GLU A 70 -7.88 3.19 7.29
N ALA A 71 -8.34 2.31 6.41
CA ALA A 71 -8.06 2.40 4.98
C ALA A 71 -8.59 3.73 4.40
N GLN A 72 -9.83 4.10 4.75
CA GLN A 72 -10.41 5.36 4.30
C GLN A 72 -9.65 6.57 4.84
N LYS A 73 -9.32 6.58 6.13
CA LYS A 73 -8.54 7.65 6.75
C LYS A 73 -7.17 7.82 6.11
N PHE A 74 -6.52 6.70 5.79
CA PHE A 74 -5.23 6.72 5.12
C PHE A 74 -5.32 7.36 3.74
N VAL A 75 -6.28 6.94 2.92
CA VAL A 75 -6.47 7.53 1.59
C VAL A 75 -6.80 9.01 1.68
N ASP A 76 -7.67 9.40 2.61
CA ASP A 76 -8.00 10.81 2.82
C ASP A 76 -6.75 11.62 3.20
N ALA A 77 -5.90 11.08 4.06
CA ALA A 77 -4.64 11.72 4.45
C ALA A 77 -3.68 11.85 3.26
N VAL A 78 -3.59 10.85 2.40
CA VAL A 78 -2.76 10.91 1.19
C VAL A 78 -3.25 11.99 0.24
N ILE A 79 -4.55 12.07 0.01
CA ILE A 79 -5.12 13.10 -0.87
C ILE A 79 -4.86 14.50 -0.28
N ALA A 80 -5.00 14.67 1.03
CA ALA A 80 -4.70 15.95 1.68
C ALA A 80 -3.22 16.34 1.55
N GLU A 81 -2.31 15.38 1.66
CA GLU A 81 -0.86 15.63 1.63
C GLU A 81 -0.27 15.69 0.22
N PHE A 82 -0.76 14.82 -0.69
CA PHE A 82 -0.20 14.68 -2.04
C PHE A 82 -1.09 15.28 -3.14
N GLY A 83 -2.33 15.61 -2.83
CA GLY A 83 -3.28 16.21 -3.77
C GLY A 83 -4.10 15.23 -4.60
N THR A 84 -3.62 14.04 -4.82
CA THR A 84 -4.28 13.02 -5.64
C THR A 84 -3.75 11.62 -5.34
N VAL A 85 -4.34 10.62 -5.99
CA VAL A 85 -3.81 9.26 -6.08
C VAL A 85 -3.96 8.80 -7.53
N ASP A 86 -2.89 8.32 -8.13
CA ASP A 86 -2.90 7.83 -9.51
C ASP A 86 -2.77 6.31 -9.58
N ILE A 87 -2.06 5.71 -8.63
CA ILE A 87 -1.73 4.28 -8.64
C ILE A 87 -1.96 3.71 -7.25
N LEU A 88 -2.67 2.57 -7.19
CA LEU A 88 -2.83 1.80 -5.96
C LEU A 88 -2.20 0.42 -6.14
N ILE A 89 -1.22 0.10 -5.30
CA ILE A 89 -0.60 -1.22 -5.23
C ILE A 89 -1.06 -1.90 -3.94
N ASN A 90 -1.94 -2.88 -4.07
CA ASN A 90 -2.38 -3.71 -2.95
C ASN A 90 -1.36 -4.82 -2.75
N ASN A 91 -0.39 -4.59 -1.86
CA ASN A 91 0.72 -5.49 -1.60
C ASN A 91 0.68 -6.09 -0.18
N ALA A 92 0.03 -5.46 0.78
CA ALA A 92 -0.04 -5.98 2.14
C ALA A 92 -0.60 -7.40 2.16
N GLY A 93 0.07 -8.29 2.87
CA GLY A 93 -0.34 -9.68 2.96
C GLY A 93 0.40 -10.42 4.07
N ILE A 94 -0.20 -11.48 4.54
CA ILE A 94 0.37 -12.38 5.55
C ILE A 94 0.15 -13.84 5.14
N THR A 95 0.92 -14.73 5.75
CA THR A 95 0.70 -16.18 5.68
C THR A 95 0.44 -16.72 7.10
N LYS A 96 -0.38 -17.75 7.18
CA LYS A 96 -0.64 -18.53 8.40
C LYS A 96 -0.69 -20.00 8.02
N ASP A 97 0.48 -20.53 7.67
CA ASP A 97 0.60 -21.89 7.18
C ASP A 97 0.43 -22.90 8.34
N ASN A 98 -0.45 -23.87 8.15
CA ASN A 98 -0.66 -24.94 9.08
C ASN A 98 -1.42 -26.09 8.41
N LEU A 99 -1.42 -27.26 9.03
CA LEU A 99 -2.30 -28.34 8.60
C LEU A 99 -3.75 -27.89 8.81
N LEU A 100 -4.62 -28.19 7.86
CA LEU A 100 -6.02 -27.79 7.93
C LEU A 100 -6.67 -28.18 9.25
N MET A 101 -6.39 -29.38 9.75
CA MET A 101 -6.96 -29.87 11.02
C MET A 101 -6.51 -29.08 12.25
N ARG A 102 -5.42 -28.31 12.13
CA ARG A 102 -4.87 -27.48 13.23
C ARG A 102 -5.11 -26.00 13.01
N MET A 103 -5.60 -25.62 11.83
CA MET A 103 -5.86 -24.22 11.50
C MET A 103 -7.09 -23.74 12.25
N SER A 104 -6.96 -22.62 12.96
CA SER A 104 -8.09 -22.01 13.65
C SER A 104 -8.91 -21.14 12.69
N GLU A 105 -10.18 -20.92 13.03
CA GLU A 105 -11.04 -19.96 12.34
C GLU A 105 -10.42 -18.56 12.37
N GLU A 106 -9.85 -18.18 13.52
CA GLU A 106 -9.17 -16.89 13.70
C GLU A 106 -8.01 -16.71 12.70
N ASP A 107 -7.18 -17.74 12.51
CA ASP A 107 -6.08 -17.69 11.54
C ASP A 107 -6.60 -17.58 10.13
N PHE A 108 -7.64 -18.33 9.78
CA PHE A 108 -8.29 -18.23 8.48
C PHE A 108 -8.83 -16.82 8.22
N ASP A 109 -9.61 -16.29 9.18
CA ASP A 109 -10.20 -14.97 9.07
C ASP A 109 -9.14 -13.88 8.93
N LYS A 110 -8.05 -14.00 9.66
CA LYS A 110 -6.95 -13.02 9.58
C LYS A 110 -6.30 -13.00 8.22
N VAL A 111 -6.08 -14.17 7.60
CA VAL A 111 -5.53 -14.25 6.24
C VAL A 111 -6.49 -13.62 5.23
N ILE A 112 -7.78 -13.90 5.33
CA ILE A 112 -8.79 -13.31 4.46
C ILE A 112 -8.87 -11.80 4.67
N ASP A 113 -8.88 -11.32 5.89
CA ASP A 113 -8.96 -9.89 6.20
C ASP A 113 -7.75 -9.12 5.68
N VAL A 114 -6.55 -9.64 5.91
CA VAL A 114 -5.33 -8.95 5.49
C VAL A 114 -5.08 -9.09 3.99
N ASN A 115 -5.32 -10.26 3.40
CA ASN A 115 -4.96 -10.51 2.00
C ASN A 115 -6.08 -10.16 1.01
N LEU A 116 -7.34 -10.29 1.39
CA LEU A 116 -8.47 -10.09 0.48
C LEU A 116 -9.31 -8.87 0.84
N LYS A 117 -9.77 -8.76 2.08
CA LYS A 117 -10.60 -7.63 2.51
C LYS A 117 -9.86 -6.30 2.40
N SER A 118 -8.55 -6.31 2.62
CA SER A 118 -7.72 -5.11 2.44
C SER A 118 -7.79 -4.58 1.00
N VAL A 119 -7.84 -5.46 0.01
CA VAL A 119 -7.98 -5.08 -1.41
C VAL A 119 -9.32 -4.38 -1.63
N PHE A 120 -10.40 -4.93 -1.10
CA PHE A 120 -11.72 -4.29 -1.14
C PHE A 120 -11.69 -2.91 -0.47
N ASN A 121 -11.16 -2.83 0.74
CA ASN A 121 -11.12 -1.59 1.51
C ASN A 121 -10.36 -0.48 0.79
N MET A 122 -9.16 -0.80 0.30
CA MET A 122 -8.32 0.17 -0.38
C MET A 122 -8.88 0.58 -1.74
N THR A 123 -9.41 -0.38 -2.50
CA THR A 123 -10.04 -0.11 -3.79
C THR A 123 -11.25 0.80 -3.60
N LYS A 124 -12.09 0.51 -2.62
CA LYS A 124 -13.24 1.35 -2.31
C LYS A 124 -12.82 2.76 -1.88
N ALA A 125 -11.78 2.86 -1.06
CA ALA A 125 -11.30 4.15 -0.57
C ALA A 125 -10.72 5.04 -1.68
N THR A 126 -10.13 4.44 -2.72
CA THR A 126 -9.54 5.18 -3.86
C THR A 126 -10.51 5.37 -5.02
N GLN A 127 -11.58 4.59 -5.09
CA GLN A 127 -12.50 4.56 -6.23
C GLN A 127 -13.04 5.94 -6.60
N ARG A 128 -13.50 6.69 -5.61
CA ARG A 128 -14.08 8.02 -5.83
C ARG A 128 -13.11 8.95 -6.53
N THR A 129 -11.86 8.96 -6.10
CA THR A 129 -10.81 9.78 -6.70
C THR A 129 -10.55 9.37 -8.14
N PHE A 130 -10.41 8.06 -8.40
CA PHE A 130 -10.16 7.56 -9.74
C PHE A 130 -11.31 7.87 -10.70
N LEU A 131 -12.56 7.71 -10.24
CA LEU A 131 -13.73 8.04 -11.06
C LEU A 131 -13.81 9.54 -11.35
N LYS A 132 -13.55 10.38 -10.35
CA LYS A 132 -13.61 11.83 -10.50
C LYS A 132 -12.56 12.34 -11.49
N GLN A 133 -11.35 11.83 -11.43
CA GLN A 133 -10.26 12.23 -12.33
C GLN A 133 -10.24 11.44 -13.65
N ARG A 134 -11.11 10.44 -13.79
CA ARG A 134 -11.24 9.57 -14.97
C ARG A 134 -9.93 8.85 -15.33
N SER A 135 -9.10 8.59 -14.35
CA SER A 135 -7.85 7.85 -14.53
C SER A 135 -7.41 7.23 -13.21
N GLY A 136 -6.69 6.13 -13.31
CA GLY A 136 -6.15 5.44 -12.17
C GLY A 136 -5.73 4.03 -12.56
N SER A 137 -4.81 3.46 -11.82
CA SER A 137 -4.35 2.08 -12.00
C SER A 137 -4.35 1.37 -10.66
N ILE A 138 -4.88 0.15 -10.65
CA ILE A 138 -4.88 -0.70 -9.45
C ILE A 138 -4.13 -1.98 -9.80
N ILE A 139 -3.12 -2.31 -8.98
CA ILE A 139 -2.36 -3.54 -9.13
C ILE A 139 -2.52 -4.35 -7.84
N ASN A 140 -3.03 -5.56 -7.98
CA ASN A 140 -3.21 -6.47 -6.85
C ASN A 140 -2.11 -7.53 -6.89
N MET A 141 -1.35 -7.60 -5.81
CA MET A 141 -0.31 -8.62 -5.66
C MET A 141 -0.96 -9.91 -5.20
N SER A 142 -0.66 -10.99 -5.87
CA SER A 142 -1.15 -12.32 -5.53
C SER A 142 0.03 -13.26 -5.29
N SER A 143 -0.26 -14.51 -5.01
CA SER A 143 0.77 -15.52 -4.73
C SER A 143 0.31 -16.88 -5.20
N VAL A 144 1.28 -17.79 -5.33
CA VAL A 144 1.02 -19.22 -5.62
C VAL A 144 0.96 -20.07 -4.35
N VAL A 145 1.09 -19.46 -3.21
CA VAL A 145 1.02 -20.12 -1.90
C VAL A 145 -0.08 -19.56 -1.04
#